data_7d510222aa54846a394595439e7dfba6
#
_entry.id   7d510222aa54846a394595439e7dfba6
#
_cell.length_a   1.000
_cell.length_b   1.000
_cell.length_c   1.000
_cell.angle_alpha   90.00
_cell.angle_beta   90.00
_cell.angle_gamma   90.00
#
_symmetry.space_group_name_H-M   'P 1'
#
loop_
_entity.id
_entity.type
_entity.pdbx_description
1 polymer ?
#
loop_
_entity_poly.entity_id
_entity_poly.type
_entity_poly.pdbx_seq_one_letter_code
_entity_poly.pdbx_strand_id
1 'polypeptide(L)'
;LDKLGGWPEKVKLMQRNWIGKSFGCEINFKIKNLSEKILIFTTRPDTIFGSSFLALSADHPLKEKFKNNEDFKKFKKECDKTGTTEEALANADKLGFNTGLYAEHPFLNNKQIPVFFANFVLMDYGTGAIFGCPGHDQRDFDFAKKYNLPIIKVVSDGNKELLTEAYTGAGPMINSSFLNGLDIEEAKNKIIKEIEKNKLGQRKTLFRLKDWGISRQRYWGCPIPMIYLEDGSVVPVDKSELPVELPDEIDLNSKGNPLENHPKWKNTVQKSTGKKAIRETDTLDTFVDSSWYFLRFCSPNHKISPFDQKKIDYWMPVDQYIGGVEHAILHLLYSRFFTKGIKNCNKNFNLSEPFKNLFTQGMVCHESYKDSQGNWLYPDEVEKIDSKRFVKKSDKSKVFVGPPESMSKSKKNTIDPETMIKNYGADAVRWFILSDSPPDKDIQWSATGVEAANKFLQKIWNFNYLVSIRENVQSDKVIEDKLFAEINSFVIKIDEAISQFRFNVSIAYFYQVYKILKSYYETKISNDVLMTNIIKIMKLMKPLTPHLSSECLSLLKCKTIDKWPEFDRENMINEVKLAVHICGKTRDIILVKKDLNENEINEYILKFSKAKKHIEKGEIQKTIFVKNKIINYIVK
;
A
#
# COMPACT_ATOMS: atom_id res chain seq x y z
N LEU A 1 3.98 11.35 -7.73
CA LEU A 1 4.40 10.06 -7.17
C LEU A 1 5.92 9.87 -7.25
N ASP A 2 6.55 10.27 -8.36
CA ASP A 2 8.00 10.04 -8.59
C ASP A 2 8.90 10.78 -7.59
N LYS A 3 8.41 11.86 -6.99
CA LYS A 3 9.12 12.64 -5.96
C LYS A 3 8.96 12.08 -4.53
N LEU A 4 8.18 11.01 -4.34
CA LEU A 4 7.93 10.39 -3.04
C LEU A 4 9.00 9.32 -2.73
N GLY A 5 10.25 9.73 -2.51
CA GLY A 5 11.37 8.81 -2.26
C GLY A 5 11.24 7.98 -0.97
N GLY A 6 10.54 8.49 0.04
CA GLY A 6 10.30 7.80 1.32
C GLY A 6 9.05 6.91 1.34
N TRP A 7 8.43 6.64 0.19
CA TRP A 7 7.23 5.81 0.08
C TRP A 7 7.53 4.44 -0.52
N PRO A 8 6.90 3.34 -0.04
CA PRO A 8 7.01 2.01 -0.63
C PRO A 8 6.59 2.00 -2.11
N GLU A 9 7.36 1.34 -2.97
CA GLU A 9 7.05 1.24 -4.41
C GLU A 9 5.69 0.59 -4.68
N LYS A 10 5.31 -0.41 -3.86
CA LYS A 10 3.99 -1.06 -3.93
C LYS A 10 2.85 -0.04 -3.83
N VAL A 11 2.91 0.89 -2.87
CA VAL A 11 1.88 1.92 -2.68
C VAL A 11 1.87 2.90 -3.84
N LYS A 12 3.04 3.34 -4.31
CA LYS A 12 3.16 4.23 -5.48
C LYS A 12 2.57 3.58 -6.73
N LEU A 13 2.83 2.29 -6.93
CA LEU A 13 2.25 1.53 -8.05
C LEU A 13 0.74 1.41 -7.94
N MET A 14 0.20 1.09 -6.76
CA MET A 14 -1.25 1.05 -6.52
C MET A 14 -1.91 2.38 -6.85
N GLN A 15 -1.34 3.50 -6.40
CA GLN A 15 -1.85 4.84 -6.72
C GLN A 15 -1.72 5.18 -8.20
N ARG A 16 -0.61 4.84 -8.87
CA ARG A 16 -0.45 5.04 -10.33
C ARG A 16 -1.53 4.30 -11.11
N ASN A 17 -1.77 3.05 -10.76
CA ASN A 17 -2.79 2.22 -11.41
C ASN A 17 -4.20 2.76 -11.16
N TRP A 18 -4.49 3.23 -9.96
CA TRP A 18 -5.79 3.82 -9.60
C TRP A 18 -6.04 5.15 -10.29
N ILE A 19 -5.04 6.03 -10.34
CA ILE A 19 -5.09 7.30 -11.08
C ILE A 19 -5.25 7.04 -12.58
N GLY A 20 -4.60 5.99 -13.09
CA GLY A 20 -4.78 5.51 -14.45
C GLY A 20 -4.46 6.57 -15.49
N LYS A 21 -3.31 7.25 -15.35
CA LYS A 21 -2.86 8.24 -16.35
C LYS A 21 -2.56 7.54 -17.66
N SER A 22 -3.27 7.92 -18.71
CA SER A 22 -3.13 7.39 -20.07
C SER A 22 -2.72 8.49 -21.03
N PHE A 23 -1.72 8.22 -21.84
CA PHE A 23 -1.32 9.09 -22.94
C PHE A 23 -1.91 8.53 -24.23
N GLY A 24 -2.55 9.39 -25.00
CA GLY A 24 -3.18 9.00 -26.23
C GLY A 24 -3.40 10.19 -27.16
N CYS A 25 -4.33 10.02 -28.05
CA CYS A 25 -4.68 11.01 -29.05
C CYS A 25 -6.19 11.05 -29.24
N GLU A 26 -6.74 12.25 -29.33
CA GLU A 26 -8.07 12.48 -29.86
C GLU A 26 -8.01 12.58 -31.40
N ILE A 27 -8.93 11.93 -32.09
CA ILE A 27 -8.97 11.91 -33.55
C ILE A 27 -10.39 12.12 -34.03
N ASN A 28 -10.60 13.04 -34.97
CA ASN A 28 -11.89 13.30 -35.59
C ASN A 28 -12.06 12.46 -36.86
N PHE A 29 -13.10 11.62 -36.87
CA PHE A 29 -13.54 10.90 -38.06
C PHE A 29 -14.75 11.62 -38.67
N LYS A 30 -14.69 12.00 -39.93
CA LYS A 30 -15.81 12.58 -40.63
C LYS A 30 -16.82 11.49 -41.00
N ILE A 31 -18.10 11.75 -40.79
CA ILE A 31 -19.18 10.86 -41.26
C ILE A 31 -19.49 11.22 -42.71
N LYS A 32 -19.48 10.22 -43.58
CA LYS A 32 -19.81 10.40 -44.99
C LYS A 32 -21.20 10.99 -45.16
N ASN A 33 -21.35 12.01 -46.01
CA ASN A 33 -22.60 12.70 -46.31
C ASN A 33 -23.26 13.43 -45.13
N LEU A 34 -22.52 13.63 -44.02
CA LEU A 34 -22.98 14.44 -42.89
C LEU A 34 -21.91 15.48 -42.51
N SER A 35 -22.35 16.60 -41.95
CA SER A 35 -21.45 17.63 -41.41
C SER A 35 -20.81 17.24 -40.09
N GLU A 36 -21.33 16.20 -39.48
CA GLU A 36 -20.93 15.72 -38.15
C GLU A 36 -19.62 14.93 -38.21
N LYS A 37 -18.90 14.99 -37.09
CA LYS A 37 -17.66 14.23 -36.88
C LYS A 37 -17.80 13.38 -35.61
N ILE A 38 -17.22 12.22 -35.62
CA ILE A 38 -17.06 11.39 -34.41
C ILE A 38 -15.67 11.64 -33.87
N LEU A 39 -15.60 12.18 -32.64
CA LEU A 39 -14.37 12.33 -31.91
C LEU A 39 -14.09 11.03 -31.14
N ILE A 40 -12.96 10.39 -31.42
CA ILE A 40 -12.51 9.21 -30.69
C ILE A 40 -11.27 9.53 -29.83
N PHE A 41 -11.09 8.80 -28.76
CA PHE A 41 -9.82 8.76 -28.01
C PHE A 41 -9.21 7.37 -28.11
N THR A 42 -7.88 7.32 -28.36
CA THR A 42 -7.14 6.07 -28.40
C THR A 42 -5.78 6.20 -27.71
N THR A 43 -5.33 5.17 -27.02
CA THR A 43 -3.96 4.99 -26.50
C THR A 43 -3.06 4.30 -27.52
N ARG A 44 -3.65 3.79 -28.63
CA ARG A 44 -2.96 3.09 -29.70
C ARG A 44 -3.16 3.76 -31.06
N PRO A 45 -2.83 5.07 -31.22
CA PRO A 45 -2.97 5.74 -32.50
C PRO A 45 -2.12 5.13 -33.63
N ASP A 46 -1.03 4.41 -33.25
CA ASP A 46 -0.19 3.62 -34.15
C ASP A 46 -0.99 2.59 -34.98
N THR A 47 -2.07 2.04 -34.41
CA THR A 47 -2.87 0.99 -35.06
C THR A 47 -3.99 1.52 -35.97
N ILE A 48 -4.08 2.84 -36.23
CA ILE A 48 -5.18 3.44 -37.00
C ILE A 48 -5.36 2.84 -38.40
N PHE A 49 -4.27 2.43 -39.05
CA PHE A 49 -4.32 1.79 -40.38
C PHE A 49 -4.99 0.42 -40.35
N GLY A 50 -5.08 -0.22 -39.18
CA GLY A 50 -5.81 -1.47 -38.93
C GLY A 50 -7.27 -1.26 -38.57
N SER A 51 -7.76 -0.02 -38.55
CA SER A 51 -9.15 0.26 -38.20
C SER A 51 -10.13 -0.36 -39.18
N SER A 52 -11.08 -1.13 -38.67
CA SER A 52 -12.09 -1.89 -39.43
C SER A 52 -13.50 -1.41 -39.20
N PHE A 53 -13.76 -0.78 -38.06
CA PHE A 53 -15.05 -0.18 -37.70
C PHE A 53 -14.84 0.95 -36.69
N LEU A 54 -15.86 1.82 -36.55
CA LEU A 54 -15.99 2.68 -35.39
C LEU A 54 -17.07 2.10 -34.48
N ALA A 55 -16.80 2.07 -33.17
CA ALA A 55 -17.79 1.66 -32.19
C ALA A 55 -18.11 2.80 -31.24
N LEU A 56 -19.40 3.02 -31.01
CA LEU A 56 -19.97 4.05 -30.16
C LEU A 56 -20.63 3.39 -28.94
N SER A 57 -20.56 4.05 -27.81
CA SER A 57 -21.38 3.69 -26.66
C SER A 57 -22.87 3.76 -27.00
N ALA A 58 -23.68 2.86 -26.45
CA ALA A 58 -25.13 2.90 -26.58
C ALA A 58 -25.75 4.23 -26.09
N ASP A 59 -25.00 5.01 -25.31
CA ASP A 59 -25.39 6.32 -24.79
C ASP A 59 -24.73 7.51 -25.51
N HIS A 60 -23.95 7.28 -26.56
CA HIS A 60 -23.35 8.34 -27.36
C HIS A 60 -24.42 9.26 -27.96
N PRO A 61 -24.19 10.61 -28.05
CA PRO A 61 -25.20 11.56 -28.55
C PRO A 61 -25.80 11.22 -29.91
N LEU A 62 -25.08 10.53 -30.77
CA LEU A 62 -25.58 10.06 -32.08
C LEU A 62 -26.81 9.15 -31.96
N LYS A 63 -27.09 8.57 -30.77
CA LYS A 63 -28.30 7.74 -30.51
C LYS A 63 -29.61 8.42 -30.85
N GLU A 64 -29.64 9.75 -30.74
CA GLU A 64 -30.87 10.52 -31.04
C GLU A 64 -31.38 10.31 -32.47
N LYS A 65 -30.48 10.02 -33.43
CA LYS A 65 -30.85 9.68 -34.80
C LYS A 65 -31.56 8.33 -34.93
N PHE A 66 -31.39 7.45 -33.93
CA PHE A 66 -31.88 6.06 -33.94
C PHE A 66 -32.95 5.80 -32.88
N LYS A 67 -33.39 6.81 -32.12
CA LYS A 67 -34.37 6.66 -31.03
C LYS A 67 -35.70 6.03 -31.43
N ASN A 68 -36.10 6.13 -32.69
CA ASN A 68 -37.33 5.56 -33.24
C ASN A 68 -37.09 4.19 -33.92
N ASN A 69 -35.86 3.71 -34.00
CA ASN A 69 -35.54 2.43 -34.63
C ASN A 69 -35.75 1.29 -33.62
N GLU A 70 -36.62 0.33 -33.96
CA GLU A 70 -36.98 -0.77 -33.05
C GLU A 70 -35.82 -1.70 -32.75
N ASP A 71 -34.92 -1.95 -33.69
CA ASP A 71 -33.74 -2.81 -33.47
C ASP A 71 -32.71 -2.10 -32.59
N PHE A 72 -32.57 -0.79 -32.70
CA PHE A 72 -31.74 -0.02 -31.76
C PHE A 72 -32.34 -0.04 -30.35
N LYS A 73 -33.64 0.07 -30.18
CA LYS A 73 -34.31 -0.03 -28.88
C LYS A 73 -34.06 -1.41 -28.23
N LYS A 74 -34.16 -2.51 -29.00
CA LYS A 74 -33.84 -3.86 -28.52
C LYS A 74 -32.39 -3.95 -28.09
N PHE A 75 -31.45 -3.49 -28.93
CA PHE A 75 -30.04 -3.44 -28.62
C PHE A 75 -29.76 -2.67 -27.33
N LYS A 76 -30.32 -1.46 -27.18
CA LYS A 76 -30.17 -0.63 -25.98
C LYS A 76 -30.66 -1.36 -24.73
N LYS A 77 -31.83 -2.01 -24.80
CA LYS A 77 -32.40 -2.78 -23.70
C LYS A 77 -31.49 -3.95 -23.28
N GLU A 78 -30.82 -4.60 -24.23
CA GLU A 78 -29.85 -5.65 -23.91
C GLU A 78 -28.56 -5.07 -23.27
N CYS A 79 -28.06 -3.92 -23.73
CA CYS A 79 -26.95 -3.22 -23.10
C CYS A 79 -27.25 -2.84 -21.65
N ASP A 80 -28.47 -2.38 -21.36
CA ASP A 80 -28.88 -1.96 -20.01
C ASP A 80 -28.96 -3.15 -19.00
N LYS A 81 -29.03 -4.39 -19.47
CA LYS A 81 -28.97 -5.59 -18.63
C LYS A 81 -27.55 -6.01 -18.28
N THR A 82 -26.56 -5.56 -19.04
CA THR A 82 -25.16 -5.92 -18.86
C THR A 82 -24.54 -5.00 -17.81
N GLY A 83 -23.82 -5.56 -16.85
CA GLY A 83 -23.08 -4.75 -15.86
C GLY A 83 -22.03 -3.86 -16.53
N THR A 84 -21.76 -2.71 -15.94
CA THR A 84 -20.78 -1.72 -16.48
C THR A 84 -19.35 -1.94 -15.97
N THR A 85 -19.08 -3.02 -15.22
CA THR A 85 -17.72 -3.35 -14.75
C THR A 85 -16.88 -3.92 -15.89
N GLU A 86 -15.57 -3.65 -15.88
CA GLU A 86 -14.63 -4.19 -16.89
C GLU A 86 -14.73 -5.73 -17.02
N GLU A 87 -14.87 -6.41 -15.89
CA GLU A 87 -14.99 -7.88 -15.83
C GLU A 87 -16.30 -8.38 -16.46
N ALA A 88 -17.43 -7.73 -16.15
CA ALA A 88 -18.72 -8.07 -16.74
C ALA A 88 -18.72 -7.86 -18.27
N LEU A 89 -18.11 -6.76 -18.74
CA LEU A 89 -18.00 -6.45 -20.17
C LEU A 89 -17.00 -7.36 -20.91
N ALA A 90 -15.94 -7.81 -20.24
CA ALA A 90 -14.98 -8.75 -20.82
C ALA A 90 -15.63 -10.11 -21.10
N ASN A 91 -16.46 -10.61 -20.19
CA ASN A 91 -17.10 -11.91 -20.25
C ASN A 91 -18.44 -11.92 -21.04
N ALA A 92 -19.03 -10.75 -21.32
CA ALA A 92 -20.28 -10.65 -22.04
C ALA A 92 -20.09 -10.87 -23.55
N ASP A 93 -21.12 -11.43 -24.20
CA ASP A 93 -21.21 -11.49 -25.65
C ASP A 93 -21.06 -10.11 -26.27
N LYS A 94 -20.24 -9.99 -27.33
CA LYS A 94 -20.05 -8.71 -28.03
C LYS A 94 -21.28 -8.44 -28.92
N LEU A 95 -22.09 -7.46 -28.51
CA LEU A 95 -23.29 -7.04 -29.20
C LEU A 95 -23.07 -5.70 -29.90
N GLY A 96 -23.60 -5.55 -31.09
CA GLY A 96 -23.54 -4.31 -31.86
C GLY A 96 -24.79 -4.05 -32.67
N PHE A 97 -25.11 -2.78 -32.85
CA PHE A 97 -26.11 -2.29 -33.77
C PHE A 97 -25.43 -1.55 -34.92
N ASN A 98 -25.59 -2.03 -36.15
CA ASN A 98 -25.06 -1.37 -37.33
C ASN A 98 -25.93 -0.14 -37.66
N THR A 99 -25.32 1.05 -37.63
CA THR A 99 -26.03 2.32 -37.91
C THR A 99 -26.34 2.54 -39.38
N GLY A 100 -25.71 1.81 -40.30
CA GLY A 100 -25.73 2.10 -41.72
C GLY A 100 -24.89 3.32 -42.14
N LEU A 101 -24.28 4.03 -41.17
CA LEU A 101 -23.39 5.14 -41.42
C LEU A 101 -21.95 4.66 -41.65
N TYR A 102 -21.22 5.44 -42.41
CA TYR A 102 -19.79 5.21 -42.66
C TYR A 102 -18.95 6.43 -42.31
N ALA A 103 -17.84 6.23 -41.69
CA ALA A 103 -16.82 7.27 -41.42
C ALA A 103 -15.69 7.18 -42.45
N GLU A 104 -15.08 8.32 -42.78
CA GLU A 104 -13.91 8.41 -43.66
C GLU A 104 -12.63 8.14 -42.84
N HIS A 105 -11.76 7.25 -43.37
CA HIS A 105 -10.46 7.01 -42.73
C HIS A 105 -9.55 8.25 -42.89
N PRO A 106 -8.95 8.79 -41.78
CA PRO A 106 -8.24 10.07 -41.86
C PRO A 106 -7.01 10.10 -42.76
N PHE A 107 -6.38 8.95 -43.03
CA PHE A 107 -5.12 8.84 -43.80
C PHE A 107 -5.21 7.96 -45.04
N LEU A 108 -6.32 7.25 -45.25
CA LEU A 108 -6.49 6.40 -46.44
C LEU A 108 -7.63 6.93 -47.29
N ASN A 109 -7.27 7.57 -48.41
CA ASN A 109 -8.27 8.10 -49.31
C ASN A 109 -9.27 7.01 -49.76
N ASN A 110 -10.54 7.36 -49.78
CA ASN A 110 -11.66 6.50 -50.21
C ASN A 110 -11.92 5.27 -49.30
N LYS A 111 -11.15 5.05 -48.22
CA LYS A 111 -11.48 3.98 -47.24
C LYS A 111 -12.61 4.45 -46.31
N GLN A 112 -13.72 3.72 -46.37
CA GLN A 112 -14.86 3.93 -45.50
C GLN A 112 -14.90 2.88 -44.42
N ILE A 113 -15.23 3.30 -43.21
CA ILE A 113 -15.27 2.47 -42.00
C ILE A 113 -16.73 2.48 -41.49
N PRO A 114 -17.39 1.32 -41.34
CA PRO A 114 -18.75 1.26 -40.83
C PRO A 114 -18.81 1.70 -39.36
N VAL A 115 -19.90 2.35 -38.98
CA VAL A 115 -20.17 2.85 -37.64
C VAL A 115 -21.18 1.95 -36.93
N PHE A 116 -20.83 1.44 -35.76
CA PHE A 116 -21.67 0.61 -34.92
C PHE A 116 -21.93 1.28 -33.56
N PHE A 117 -23.06 1.02 -32.92
CA PHE A 117 -23.13 1.05 -31.47
C PHE A 117 -22.70 -0.32 -30.93
N ALA A 118 -21.93 -0.36 -29.84
CA ALA A 118 -21.41 -1.59 -29.26
C ALA A 118 -21.49 -1.58 -27.73
N ASN A 119 -21.86 -2.73 -27.15
CA ASN A 119 -22.09 -2.85 -25.71
C ASN A 119 -20.81 -2.77 -24.85
N PHE A 120 -19.64 -2.93 -25.45
CA PHE A 120 -18.36 -2.88 -24.74
C PHE A 120 -17.69 -1.50 -24.77
N VAL A 121 -18.32 -0.48 -25.36
CA VAL A 121 -17.84 0.91 -25.35
C VAL A 121 -18.61 1.71 -24.30
N LEU A 122 -17.88 2.30 -23.34
CA LEU A 122 -18.47 3.07 -22.24
C LEU A 122 -18.36 4.57 -22.49
N MET A 123 -19.40 5.33 -22.11
CA MET A 123 -19.38 6.80 -22.15
C MET A 123 -18.35 7.42 -21.21
N ASP A 124 -18.11 6.77 -20.08
CA ASP A 124 -17.22 7.27 -19.03
C ASP A 124 -15.72 7.16 -19.38
N TYR A 125 -15.38 6.55 -20.50
CA TYR A 125 -13.99 6.43 -20.95
C TYR A 125 -13.79 7.12 -22.30
N GLY A 126 -12.95 8.17 -22.32
CA GLY A 126 -12.69 8.95 -23.53
C GLY A 126 -13.88 9.79 -23.96
N THR A 127 -14.33 9.56 -25.17
CA THR A 127 -15.43 10.29 -25.83
C THR A 127 -16.68 9.42 -26.02
N GLY A 128 -16.70 8.22 -25.45
CA GLY A 128 -17.74 7.24 -25.74
C GLY A 128 -17.68 6.67 -27.15
N ALA A 129 -16.54 6.80 -27.82
CA ALA A 129 -16.30 6.32 -29.20
C ALA A 129 -14.86 5.80 -29.34
N ILE A 130 -14.68 4.70 -30.06
CA ILE A 130 -13.39 4.10 -30.39
C ILE A 130 -13.32 3.75 -31.89
N PHE A 131 -12.13 3.61 -32.44
CA PHE A 131 -11.97 2.80 -33.64
C PHE A 131 -11.56 1.38 -33.26
N GLY A 132 -12.18 0.39 -33.87
CA GLY A 132 -11.84 -1.02 -33.65
C GLY A 132 -10.66 -1.44 -34.50
N CYS A 133 -9.64 -2.02 -33.87
CA CYS A 133 -8.49 -2.61 -34.54
C CYS A 133 -8.40 -4.13 -34.22
N PRO A 134 -9.15 -4.98 -34.92
CA PRO A 134 -9.28 -6.41 -34.63
C PRO A 134 -7.96 -7.17 -34.62
N GLY A 135 -6.97 -6.74 -35.39
CA GLY A 135 -5.66 -7.36 -35.40
C GLY A 135 -4.89 -7.25 -34.09
N HIS A 136 -5.26 -6.29 -33.20
CA HIS A 136 -4.44 -5.92 -32.02
C HIS A 136 -5.25 -5.65 -30.74
N ASP A 137 -6.57 -5.88 -30.73
CA ASP A 137 -7.44 -5.91 -29.53
C ASP A 137 -8.38 -7.10 -29.62
N GLN A 138 -8.42 -7.95 -28.58
CA GLN A 138 -9.21 -9.17 -28.60
C GLN A 138 -10.72 -8.91 -28.63
N ARG A 139 -11.20 -7.84 -27.98
CA ARG A 139 -12.62 -7.47 -27.99
C ARG A 139 -13.06 -7.06 -29.40
N ASP A 140 -12.20 -6.30 -30.07
CA ASP A 140 -12.42 -5.88 -31.46
C ASP A 140 -12.33 -7.06 -32.41
N PHE A 141 -11.45 -8.04 -32.13
CA PHE A 141 -11.31 -9.26 -32.91
C PHE A 141 -12.57 -10.13 -32.85
N ASP A 142 -13.10 -10.36 -31.64
CA ASP A 142 -14.32 -11.15 -31.43
C ASP A 142 -15.52 -10.46 -32.09
N PHE A 143 -15.61 -9.13 -31.96
CA PHE A 143 -16.64 -8.32 -32.62
C PHE A 143 -16.54 -8.41 -34.15
N ALA A 144 -15.34 -8.23 -34.69
CA ALA A 144 -15.10 -8.29 -36.14
C ALA A 144 -15.44 -9.66 -36.72
N LYS A 145 -15.10 -10.75 -36.03
CA LYS A 145 -15.52 -12.10 -36.43
C LYS A 145 -17.03 -12.25 -36.46
N LYS A 146 -17.73 -11.79 -35.42
CA LYS A 146 -19.19 -11.88 -35.32
C LYS A 146 -19.93 -11.10 -36.42
N TYR A 147 -19.39 -9.95 -36.82
CA TYR A 147 -20.03 -9.07 -37.80
C TYR A 147 -19.35 -9.11 -39.18
N ASN A 148 -18.49 -10.10 -39.43
CA ASN A 148 -17.76 -10.31 -40.70
C ASN A 148 -17.01 -9.05 -41.17
N LEU A 149 -16.32 -8.37 -40.23
CA LEU A 149 -15.52 -7.19 -40.53
C LEU A 149 -14.07 -7.56 -40.85
N PRO A 150 -13.33 -6.75 -41.63
CA PRO A 150 -11.94 -7.05 -41.96
C PRO A 150 -11.04 -7.09 -40.72
N ILE A 151 -10.11 -8.04 -40.68
CA ILE A 151 -9.06 -8.14 -39.65
C ILE A 151 -7.73 -7.83 -40.31
N ILE A 152 -7.17 -6.65 -39.98
CA ILE A 152 -5.93 -6.14 -40.58
C ILE A 152 -4.83 -6.12 -39.53
N LYS A 153 -3.77 -6.89 -39.77
CA LYS A 153 -2.57 -6.92 -38.94
C LYS A 153 -1.66 -5.75 -39.27
N VAL A 154 -1.36 -4.90 -38.30
CA VAL A 154 -0.50 -3.68 -38.46
C VAL A 154 0.75 -3.68 -37.59
N VAL A 155 0.91 -4.66 -36.69
CA VAL A 155 2.14 -4.95 -35.96
C VAL A 155 2.57 -6.37 -36.32
N SER A 156 3.82 -6.56 -36.70
CA SER A 156 4.35 -7.87 -37.08
C SER A 156 4.74 -8.69 -35.86
N ASP A 157 4.35 -9.97 -35.85
CA ASP A 157 4.84 -10.99 -34.92
C ASP A 157 5.91 -11.90 -35.55
N GLY A 158 6.33 -11.56 -36.77
CA GLY A 158 7.22 -12.38 -37.58
C GLY A 158 6.52 -13.50 -38.38
N ASN A 159 5.23 -13.79 -38.13
CA ASN A 159 4.46 -14.81 -38.84
C ASN A 159 3.62 -14.20 -39.98
N LYS A 160 3.54 -14.93 -41.09
CA LYS A 160 2.71 -14.56 -42.25
C LYS A 160 1.28 -15.17 -42.20
N GLU A 161 0.99 -16.00 -41.22
CA GLU A 161 -0.30 -16.69 -41.08
C GLU A 161 -1.43 -15.75 -40.67
N LEU A 162 -2.65 -16.12 -41.04
CA LEU A 162 -3.87 -15.43 -40.61
C LEU A 162 -4.00 -15.50 -39.08
N LEU A 163 -4.39 -14.40 -38.48
CA LEU A 163 -4.60 -14.32 -37.02
C LEU A 163 -5.77 -15.21 -36.61
N THR A 164 -5.55 -16.11 -35.66
CA THR A 164 -6.58 -16.88 -34.96
C THR A 164 -7.13 -16.11 -33.76
N GLU A 165 -6.34 -15.17 -33.23
CA GLU A 165 -6.61 -14.25 -32.12
C GLU A 165 -5.90 -12.94 -32.35
N ALA A 166 -6.22 -11.90 -31.56
CA ALA A 166 -5.55 -10.59 -31.66
C ALA A 166 -4.09 -10.68 -31.18
N TYR A 167 -3.18 -10.09 -31.97
CA TYR A 167 -1.77 -9.97 -31.57
C TYR A 167 -1.53 -8.69 -30.74
N THR A 168 -1.23 -8.84 -29.47
CA THR A 168 -0.98 -7.74 -28.54
C THR A 168 0.50 -7.51 -28.22
N GLY A 169 1.39 -8.26 -28.82
CA GLY A 169 2.83 -8.22 -28.59
C GLY A 169 3.54 -7.03 -29.27
N ALA A 170 4.84 -6.95 -29.04
CA ALA A 170 5.73 -5.98 -29.69
C ALA A 170 6.14 -6.45 -31.08
N GLY A 171 6.50 -5.48 -31.94
CA GLY A 171 7.00 -5.77 -33.29
C GLY A 171 7.03 -4.51 -34.15
N PRO A 172 7.67 -4.56 -35.35
CA PRO A 172 7.65 -3.46 -36.28
C PRO A 172 6.27 -3.28 -36.92
N MET A 173 5.95 -2.04 -37.24
CA MET A 173 4.73 -1.68 -37.96
C MET A 173 4.75 -2.23 -39.39
N ILE A 174 3.62 -2.81 -39.81
CA ILE A 174 3.36 -3.30 -41.17
C ILE A 174 1.98 -2.81 -41.65
N ASN A 175 1.72 -2.82 -42.96
CA ASN A 175 0.43 -2.39 -43.54
C ASN A 175 -0.03 -1.00 -43.06
N SER A 176 0.88 -0.14 -42.63
CA SER A 176 0.63 1.12 -41.92
C SER A 176 1.22 2.33 -42.66
N SER A 177 1.34 2.26 -43.98
CA SER A 177 1.81 3.38 -44.85
C SER A 177 3.15 3.95 -44.33
N PHE A 178 3.19 5.24 -44.00
CA PHE A 178 4.38 5.96 -43.54
C PHE A 178 4.89 5.51 -42.16
N LEU A 179 4.19 4.61 -41.45
CA LEU A 179 4.63 4.03 -40.18
C LEU A 179 5.38 2.70 -40.37
N ASN A 180 5.35 2.08 -41.57
CA ASN A 180 5.97 0.79 -41.80
C ASN A 180 7.42 0.75 -41.36
N GLY A 181 7.83 -0.32 -40.67
CA GLY A 181 9.19 -0.56 -40.21
C GLY A 181 9.57 0.13 -38.90
N LEU A 182 8.76 1.07 -38.40
CA LEU A 182 8.97 1.73 -37.10
C LEU A 182 8.60 0.79 -35.96
N ASP A 183 9.20 0.96 -34.79
CA ASP A 183 8.68 0.39 -33.57
C ASP A 183 7.39 1.09 -33.11
N ILE A 184 6.69 0.47 -32.14
CA ILE A 184 5.37 0.96 -31.66
C ILE A 184 5.47 2.39 -31.10
N GLU A 185 6.50 2.71 -30.31
CA GLU A 185 6.62 4.03 -29.67
C GLU A 185 7.03 5.12 -30.67
N GLU A 186 7.91 4.80 -31.62
CA GLU A 186 8.24 5.70 -32.75
C GLU A 186 6.98 5.95 -33.60
N ALA A 187 6.23 4.90 -33.92
CA ALA A 187 4.99 4.98 -34.69
C ALA A 187 3.94 5.85 -33.98
N LYS A 188 3.71 5.67 -32.67
CA LYS A 188 2.82 6.53 -31.88
C LYS A 188 3.21 8.00 -31.96
N ASN A 189 4.49 8.30 -31.76
CA ASN A 189 4.96 9.68 -31.80
C ASN A 189 4.82 10.29 -33.18
N LYS A 190 5.10 9.52 -34.23
CA LYS A 190 5.00 9.99 -35.62
C LYS A 190 3.54 10.23 -36.04
N ILE A 191 2.65 9.27 -35.75
CA ILE A 191 1.24 9.42 -36.12
C ILE A 191 0.57 10.59 -35.39
N ILE A 192 0.87 10.81 -34.10
CA ILE A 192 0.33 11.95 -33.34
C ILE A 192 0.76 13.27 -33.98
N LYS A 193 2.04 13.41 -34.38
CA LYS A 193 2.54 14.60 -35.10
C LYS A 193 1.76 14.82 -36.40
N GLU A 194 1.52 13.77 -37.18
CA GLU A 194 0.76 13.88 -38.44
C GLU A 194 -0.74 14.21 -38.19
N ILE A 195 -1.34 13.67 -37.13
CA ILE A 195 -2.72 14.02 -36.72
C ILE A 195 -2.83 15.51 -36.37
N GLU A 196 -1.88 16.03 -35.58
CA GLU A 196 -1.83 17.45 -35.20
C GLU A 196 -1.58 18.36 -36.39
N LYS A 197 -0.59 18.02 -37.23
CA LYS A 197 -0.23 18.77 -38.46
C LYS A 197 -1.40 18.90 -39.45
N ASN A 198 -2.16 17.81 -39.62
CA ASN A 198 -3.31 17.78 -40.52
C ASN A 198 -4.61 18.28 -39.86
N LYS A 199 -4.57 18.78 -38.60
CA LYS A 199 -5.73 19.27 -37.85
C LYS A 199 -6.85 18.22 -37.72
N LEU A 200 -6.47 16.96 -37.64
CA LEU A 200 -7.37 15.81 -37.48
C LEU A 200 -7.68 15.52 -36.01
N GLY A 201 -6.87 16.04 -35.10
CA GLY A 201 -6.99 15.82 -33.67
C GLY A 201 -5.80 16.38 -32.92
N GLN A 202 -5.60 15.91 -31.70
CA GLN A 202 -4.54 16.39 -30.82
C GLN A 202 -4.08 15.32 -29.82
N ARG A 203 -2.85 15.44 -29.32
CA ARG A 203 -2.37 14.67 -28.17
C ARG A 203 -3.26 14.95 -26.96
N LYS A 204 -3.60 13.91 -26.22
CA LYS A 204 -4.44 14.03 -25.02
C LYS A 204 -3.94 13.14 -23.91
N THR A 205 -3.95 13.67 -22.70
CA THR A 205 -3.74 12.89 -21.50
C THR A 205 -5.08 12.72 -20.80
N LEU A 206 -5.47 11.49 -20.53
CA LEU A 206 -6.65 11.15 -19.74
C LEU A 206 -6.25 10.51 -18.42
N PHE A 207 -7.15 10.60 -17.45
CA PHE A 207 -7.04 9.93 -16.17
C PHE A 207 -8.28 9.05 -15.97
N ARG A 208 -8.07 7.83 -15.47
CA ARG A 208 -9.16 6.92 -15.14
C ARG A 208 -9.82 7.29 -13.80
N LEU A 209 -9.09 8.04 -12.97
CA LEU A 209 -9.58 8.52 -11.68
C LEU A 209 -10.89 9.31 -11.87
N LYS A 210 -11.95 8.85 -11.20
CA LYS A 210 -13.25 9.52 -11.16
C LYS A 210 -13.33 10.54 -10.02
N ASP A 211 -14.32 11.41 -10.08
CA ASP A 211 -14.61 12.36 -9.02
C ASP A 211 -14.93 11.63 -7.71
N TRP A 212 -14.47 12.19 -6.62
CA TRP A 212 -14.81 11.72 -5.29
C TRP A 212 -16.17 12.27 -4.86
N GLY A 213 -17.20 11.44 -4.89
CA GLY A 213 -18.51 11.76 -4.34
C GLY A 213 -18.45 11.83 -2.83
N ILE A 214 -18.52 13.02 -2.26
CA ILE A 214 -18.30 13.27 -0.82
C ILE A 214 -19.57 13.22 0.01
N SER A 215 -20.73 13.14 -0.58
CA SER A 215 -22.05 13.21 0.07
C SER A 215 -22.49 11.84 0.58
N ARG A 216 -22.99 11.75 1.81
CA ARG A 216 -23.48 10.52 2.44
C ARG A 216 -24.82 10.74 3.16
N GLN A 217 -25.76 9.83 2.93
CA GLN A 217 -27.07 9.80 3.57
C GLN A 217 -26.97 9.08 4.91
N ARG A 218 -26.26 9.70 5.87
CA ARG A 218 -26.05 9.13 7.21
C ARG A 218 -25.86 10.22 8.26
N TYR A 219 -26.12 9.90 9.51
CA TYR A 219 -25.94 10.82 10.64
C TYR A 219 -24.46 11.11 10.91
N TRP A 220 -23.62 10.05 11.02
CA TRP A 220 -22.21 10.21 11.31
C TRP A 220 -21.43 10.76 10.13
N GLY A 221 -20.94 11.97 10.30
CA GLY A 221 -20.15 12.73 9.33
C GLY A 221 -20.27 14.22 9.61
N CYS A 222 -19.36 15.04 9.05
CA CYS A 222 -19.46 16.48 9.14
C CYS A 222 -20.64 16.98 8.29
N PRO A 223 -21.57 17.81 8.85
CA PRO A 223 -22.63 18.41 8.06
C PRO A 223 -22.09 19.25 6.91
N ILE A 224 -22.74 19.18 5.75
CA ILE A 224 -22.41 20.02 4.59
C ILE A 224 -23.06 21.41 4.82
N PRO A 225 -22.28 22.51 4.90
CA PRO A 225 -22.82 23.83 5.28
C PRO A 225 -23.50 24.54 4.10
N MET A 226 -24.50 23.89 3.51
CA MET A 226 -25.30 24.40 2.40
C MET A 226 -26.79 24.42 2.77
N ILE A 227 -27.53 25.34 2.18
CA ILE A 227 -28.98 25.46 2.32
C ILE A 227 -29.65 25.67 0.97
N TYR A 228 -30.87 25.16 0.84
CA TYR A 228 -31.72 25.27 -0.33
C TYR A 228 -32.83 26.29 -0.08
N LEU A 229 -32.89 27.34 -0.88
CA LEU A 229 -33.95 28.36 -0.81
C LEU A 229 -35.21 27.90 -1.56
N GLU A 230 -36.35 28.55 -1.29
CA GLU A 230 -37.63 28.23 -1.91
C GLU A 230 -37.63 28.40 -3.45
N ASP A 231 -36.77 29.23 -4.00
CA ASP A 231 -36.59 29.43 -5.44
C ASP A 231 -35.70 28.35 -6.10
N GLY A 232 -35.27 27.34 -5.35
CA GLY A 232 -34.38 26.27 -5.81
C GLY A 232 -32.90 26.62 -5.83
N SER A 233 -32.52 27.85 -5.45
CA SER A 233 -31.10 28.22 -5.36
C SER A 233 -30.42 27.56 -4.17
N VAL A 234 -29.17 27.15 -4.37
CA VAL A 234 -28.30 26.51 -3.34
C VAL A 234 -27.25 27.53 -2.93
N VAL A 235 -27.19 27.85 -1.65
CA VAL A 235 -26.29 28.85 -1.10
C VAL A 235 -25.57 28.32 0.14
N PRO A 236 -24.36 28.79 0.46
CA PRO A 236 -23.69 28.42 1.70
C PRO A 236 -24.42 28.98 2.92
N VAL A 237 -24.30 28.30 4.05
CA VAL A 237 -24.71 28.79 5.37
C VAL A 237 -23.91 30.07 5.69
N ASP A 238 -24.57 31.06 6.29
CA ASP A 238 -23.90 32.29 6.72
C ASP A 238 -22.74 31.99 7.70
N LYS A 239 -21.60 32.66 7.55
CA LYS A 239 -20.40 32.41 8.38
C LYS A 239 -20.66 32.52 9.89
N SER A 240 -21.62 33.35 10.28
CA SER A 240 -22.00 33.54 11.71
C SER A 240 -22.76 32.32 12.28
N GLU A 241 -23.20 31.38 11.44
CA GLU A 241 -23.91 30.17 11.85
C GLU A 241 -23.01 28.92 11.79
N LEU A 242 -21.73 29.09 11.52
CA LEU A 242 -20.76 28.00 11.56
C LEU A 242 -20.20 27.80 12.97
N PRO A 243 -19.96 26.57 13.39
CA PRO A 243 -20.19 25.31 12.67
C PRO A 243 -21.68 24.93 12.61
N VAL A 244 -22.08 24.20 11.56
CA VAL A 244 -23.38 23.52 11.54
C VAL A 244 -23.27 22.28 12.42
N GLU A 245 -24.00 22.24 13.52
CA GLU A 245 -23.96 21.13 14.49
C GLU A 245 -25.03 20.07 14.16
N LEU A 246 -24.68 18.81 14.39
CA LEU A 246 -25.64 17.69 14.32
C LEU A 246 -26.63 17.79 15.49
N PRO A 247 -27.90 17.36 15.29
CA PRO A 247 -28.85 17.31 16.39
C PRO A 247 -28.51 16.15 17.33
N ASP A 248 -28.59 16.38 18.65
CA ASP A 248 -28.36 15.32 19.66
C ASP A 248 -29.50 14.29 19.67
N GLU A 249 -30.72 14.74 19.45
CA GLU A 249 -31.90 13.89 19.41
C GLU A 249 -32.19 13.42 17.98
N ILE A 250 -31.83 12.19 17.65
CA ILE A 250 -31.99 11.60 16.31
C ILE A 250 -32.49 10.16 16.38
N ASP A 251 -33.47 9.79 15.57
CA ASP A 251 -33.89 8.41 15.37
C ASP A 251 -33.00 7.72 14.31
N LEU A 252 -32.00 6.97 14.78
CA LEU A 252 -31.09 6.21 13.91
C LEU A 252 -31.73 4.94 13.31
N ASN A 253 -32.93 4.55 13.76
CA ASN A 253 -33.66 3.38 13.24
C ASN A 253 -34.61 3.77 12.10
N SER A 254 -34.77 5.05 11.81
CA SER A 254 -35.62 5.52 10.72
C SER A 254 -35.11 5.01 9.36
N LYS A 255 -36.01 4.66 8.46
CA LYS A 255 -35.64 4.28 7.09
C LYS A 255 -35.17 5.53 6.31
N GLY A 256 -34.10 5.38 5.56
CA GLY A 256 -33.53 6.47 4.75
C GLY A 256 -32.53 7.34 5.51
N ASN A 257 -32.41 8.62 5.10
CA ASN A 257 -31.49 9.57 5.72
C ASN A 257 -32.05 10.07 7.07
N PRO A 258 -31.43 9.78 8.23
CA PRO A 258 -31.95 10.21 9.53
C PRO A 258 -32.10 11.73 9.68
N LEU A 259 -31.20 12.51 9.08
CA LEU A 259 -31.23 13.98 9.13
C LEU A 259 -32.38 14.57 8.30
N GLU A 260 -32.69 13.94 7.14
CA GLU A 260 -33.83 14.31 6.31
C GLU A 260 -35.15 14.09 7.04
N ASN A 261 -35.23 13.02 7.82
CA ASN A 261 -36.41 12.67 8.61
C ASN A 261 -36.55 13.47 9.92
N HIS A 262 -35.53 14.25 10.31
CA HIS A 262 -35.57 15.02 11.54
C HIS A 262 -36.56 16.19 11.43
N PRO A 263 -37.55 16.31 12.35
CA PRO A 263 -38.70 17.19 12.19
C PRO A 263 -38.36 18.69 12.17
N LYS A 264 -37.31 19.07 12.89
CA LYS A 264 -36.94 20.49 13.11
C LYS A 264 -35.60 20.85 12.46
N TRP A 265 -34.57 20.02 12.57
CA TRP A 265 -33.20 20.38 12.25
C TRP A 265 -32.99 20.79 10.80
N LYS A 266 -33.67 20.13 9.84
CA LYS A 266 -33.54 20.45 8.41
C LYS A 266 -34.10 21.83 8.04
N ASN A 267 -35.11 22.34 8.80
CA ASN A 267 -35.74 23.61 8.51
C ASN A 267 -34.90 24.77 9.11
N THR A 268 -34.59 25.76 8.31
CA THR A 268 -33.77 26.90 8.72
C THR A 268 -34.20 28.17 7.98
N VAL A 269 -33.50 29.25 8.22
CA VAL A 269 -33.62 30.50 7.47
C VAL A 269 -32.23 30.97 7.07
N GLN A 270 -32.11 31.56 5.88
CA GLN A 270 -30.89 32.27 5.52
C GLN A 270 -30.80 33.56 6.37
N LYS A 271 -29.84 33.63 7.24
CA LYS A 271 -29.78 34.70 8.27
C LYS A 271 -29.57 36.09 7.68
N SER A 272 -28.82 36.17 6.59
CA SER A 272 -28.55 37.44 5.88
C SER A 272 -29.77 38.02 5.18
N THR A 273 -30.76 37.21 4.77
CA THR A 273 -31.94 37.67 4.01
C THR A 273 -33.27 37.39 4.71
N GLY A 274 -33.29 36.57 5.78
CA GLY A 274 -34.54 36.14 6.45
C GLY A 274 -35.37 35.15 5.65
N LYS A 275 -34.93 34.69 4.48
CA LYS A 275 -35.67 33.74 3.65
C LYS A 275 -35.70 32.35 4.27
N LYS A 276 -36.82 31.65 4.19
CA LYS A 276 -36.92 30.24 4.58
C LYS A 276 -36.03 29.38 3.71
N ALA A 277 -35.44 28.38 4.31
CA ALA A 277 -34.50 27.47 3.66
C ALA A 277 -34.56 26.06 4.28
N ILE A 278 -34.06 25.08 3.54
CA ILE A 278 -33.86 23.70 4.01
C ILE A 278 -32.36 23.45 4.05
N ARG A 279 -31.85 22.91 5.17
CA ARG A 279 -30.45 22.48 5.27
C ARG A 279 -30.18 21.30 4.35
N GLU A 280 -28.97 21.23 3.84
CA GLU A 280 -28.44 19.98 3.30
C GLU A 280 -28.46 18.92 4.40
N THR A 281 -29.07 17.78 4.11
CA THR A 281 -29.25 16.69 5.07
C THR A 281 -28.22 15.58 4.91
N ASP A 282 -27.45 15.60 3.82
CA ASP A 282 -26.30 14.74 3.66
C ASP A 282 -25.14 15.21 4.54
N THR A 283 -24.33 14.27 4.98
CA THR A 283 -23.06 14.56 5.66
C THR A 283 -21.89 14.25 4.75
N LEU A 284 -20.74 14.82 5.04
CA LEU A 284 -19.50 14.51 4.32
C LEU A 284 -19.05 13.08 4.63
N ASP A 285 -18.53 12.40 3.62
CA ASP A 285 -17.77 11.17 3.79
C ASP A 285 -16.72 11.36 4.89
N THR A 286 -16.63 10.42 5.83
CA THR A 286 -15.67 10.48 6.95
C THR A 286 -14.22 10.53 6.51
N PHE A 287 -13.91 10.10 5.27
CA PHE A 287 -12.59 10.32 4.67
C PHE A 287 -12.25 11.79 4.44
N VAL A 288 -13.24 12.70 4.40
CA VAL A 288 -12.96 14.14 4.32
C VAL A 288 -12.23 14.58 5.59
N ASP A 289 -12.72 14.18 6.77
CA ASP A 289 -12.09 14.51 8.05
C ASP A 289 -10.69 13.90 8.14
N SER A 290 -10.53 12.63 7.80
CA SER A 290 -9.25 11.94 7.86
C SER A 290 -8.24 12.47 6.83
N SER A 291 -8.69 13.15 5.78
CA SER A 291 -7.84 13.68 4.73
C SER A 291 -7.04 14.93 5.13
N TRP A 292 -7.35 15.55 6.25
CA TRP A 292 -6.67 16.75 6.71
C TRP A 292 -6.46 16.83 8.23
N TYR A 293 -6.90 15.85 9.04
CA TYR A 293 -6.80 15.85 10.49
C TYR A 293 -5.38 16.15 11.01
N PHE A 294 -4.36 15.68 10.30
CA PHE A 294 -2.95 15.91 10.64
C PHE A 294 -2.56 17.40 10.59
N LEU A 295 -3.23 18.20 9.77
CA LEU A 295 -3.06 19.65 9.76
C LEU A 295 -3.71 20.25 11.02
N ARG A 296 -4.91 19.79 11.37
CA ARG A 296 -5.60 20.24 12.60
C ARG A 296 -4.80 19.90 13.85
N PHE A 297 -4.17 18.74 13.89
CA PHE A 297 -3.34 18.30 15.02
C PHE A 297 -2.15 19.20 15.30
N CYS A 298 -1.64 19.94 14.31
CA CYS A 298 -0.58 20.93 14.53
C CYS A 298 -1.03 22.11 15.42
N SER A 299 -2.34 22.38 15.46
CA SER A 299 -2.92 23.50 16.24
C SER A 299 -4.35 23.19 16.71
N PRO A 300 -4.56 22.18 17.59
CA PRO A 300 -5.89 21.66 17.93
C PRO A 300 -6.82 22.68 18.57
N ASN A 301 -6.26 23.66 19.28
CA ASN A 301 -7.02 24.71 19.98
C ASN A 301 -7.20 26.01 19.18
N HIS A 302 -6.76 26.02 17.91
CA HIS A 302 -6.91 27.21 17.06
C HIS A 302 -8.38 27.41 16.65
N LYS A 303 -8.94 28.61 16.89
CA LYS A 303 -10.39 28.86 16.70
C LYS A 303 -10.72 29.76 15.51
N ILE A 304 -9.72 30.45 14.94
CA ILE A 304 -9.94 31.48 13.92
C ILE A 304 -10.05 30.88 12.51
N SER A 305 -9.31 29.80 12.26
CA SER A 305 -9.25 29.12 10.96
C SER A 305 -9.05 27.61 11.17
N PRO A 306 -9.11 26.76 10.12
CA PRO A 306 -8.92 25.32 10.25
C PRO A 306 -7.62 24.92 10.94
N PHE A 307 -6.56 25.70 10.75
CA PHE A 307 -5.24 25.51 11.37
C PHE A 307 -4.44 26.82 11.39
N ASP A 308 -3.42 26.88 12.24
CA ASP A 308 -2.44 27.97 12.28
C ASP A 308 -1.32 27.70 11.24
N GLN A 309 -1.16 28.59 10.27
CA GLN A 309 -0.17 28.43 9.19
C GLN A 309 1.26 28.31 9.71
N LYS A 310 1.65 29.08 10.73
CA LYS A 310 3.00 29.02 11.32
C LYS A 310 3.29 27.65 11.94
N LYS A 311 2.28 27.03 12.53
CA LYS A 311 2.38 25.69 13.09
C LYS A 311 2.51 24.63 11.98
N ILE A 312 1.77 24.80 10.88
CA ILE A 312 1.91 23.94 9.70
C ILE A 312 3.32 24.05 9.12
N ASP A 313 3.83 25.25 8.93
CA ASP A 313 5.16 25.46 8.35
C ASP A 313 6.29 24.85 9.22
N TYR A 314 6.07 24.74 10.53
CA TYR A 314 7.01 24.11 11.46
C TYR A 314 6.90 22.57 11.50
N TRP A 315 5.68 22.03 11.58
CA TRP A 315 5.48 20.60 11.84
C TRP A 315 5.36 19.74 10.58
N MET A 316 4.94 20.32 9.46
CA MET A 316 4.65 19.57 8.24
C MET A 316 5.80 19.64 7.21
N PRO A 317 5.96 18.62 6.36
CA PRO A 317 5.18 17.37 6.29
C PRO A 317 5.45 16.44 7.47
N VAL A 318 4.52 15.51 7.75
CA VAL A 318 4.72 14.45 8.74
C VAL A 318 5.98 13.66 8.39
N ASP A 319 6.93 13.54 9.32
CA ASP A 319 8.22 12.89 9.06
C ASP A 319 8.08 11.39 8.79
N GLN A 320 7.27 10.70 9.59
CA GLN A 320 7.00 9.28 9.45
C GLN A 320 5.51 8.98 9.63
N TYR A 321 4.88 8.45 8.60
CA TYR A 321 3.49 8.02 8.64
C TYR A 321 3.40 6.51 8.58
N ILE A 322 2.59 5.89 9.46
CA ILE A 322 2.51 4.44 9.62
C ILE A 322 1.05 4.03 9.52
N GLY A 323 0.75 3.02 8.69
CA GLY A 323 -0.61 2.52 8.51
C GLY A 323 -0.68 1.27 7.65
N GLY A 324 -1.88 0.72 7.46
CA GLY A 324 -2.09 -0.45 6.62
C GLY A 324 -2.03 -0.14 5.13
N VAL A 325 -1.64 -1.12 4.32
CA VAL A 325 -1.54 -0.99 2.87
C VAL A 325 -2.91 -0.82 2.19
N GLU A 326 -3.99 -1.25 2.84
CA GLU A 326 -5.37 -1.11 2.39
C GLU A 326 -5.79 0.34 2.16
N HIS A 327 -5.12 1.28 2.83
CA HIS A 327 -5.36 2.72 2.68
C HIS A 327 -4.65 3.36 1.48
N ALA A 328 -3.87 2.59 0.72
CA ALA A 328 -3.04 3.11 -0.38
C ALA A 328 -3.84 3.95 -1.39
N ILE A 329 -5.02 3.49 -1.79
CA ILE A 329 -5.92 4.13 -2.77
C ILE A 329 -7.15 4.79 -2.12
N LEU A 330 -7.22 4.82 -0.80
CA LEU A 330 -8.26 5.46 0.00
C LEU A 330 -7.67 6.66 0.74
N HIS A 331 -7.53 6.56 2.07
CA HIS A 331 -7.04 7.63 2.94
C HIS A 331 -5.74 8.29 2.46
N LEU A 332 -4.73 7.49 2.05
CA LEU A 332 -3.45 8.05 1.59
C LEU A 332 -3.58 8.84 0.29
N LEU A 333 -4.42 8.40 -0.63
CA LEU A 333 -4.68 9.13 -1.87
C LEU A 333 -5.50 10.39 -1.60
N TYR A 334 -6.55 10.29 -0.79
CA TYR A 334 -7.39 11.43 -0.42
C TYR A 334 -6.62 12.50 0.36
N SER A 335 -5.75 12.11 1.29
CA SER A 335 -4.88 13.06 2.02
C SER A 335 -3.98 13.87 1.09
N ARG A 336 -3.40 13.23 0.08
CA ARG A 336 -2.60 13.90 -0.96
C ARG A 336 -3.45 14.84 -1.82
N PHE A 337 -4.63 14.37 -2.24
CA PHE A 337 -5.57 15.17 -3.02
C PHE A 337 -6.02 16.41 -2.24
N PHE A 338 -6.44 16.22 -0.99
CA PHE A 338 -6.92 17.29 -0.12
C PHE A 338 -5.84 18.34 0.16
N THR A 339 -4.62 17.91 0.46
CA THR A 339 -3.44 18.78 0.64
C THR A 339 -3.18 19.65 -0.60
N LYS A 340 -3.26 19.05 -1.81
CA LYS A 340 -3.10 19.77 -3.08
C LYS A 340 -4.28 20.72 -3.35
N GLY A 341 -5.49 20.32 -2.99
CA GLY A 341 -6.69 21.16 -3.07
C GLY A 341 -6.56 22.41 -2.20
N ILE A 342 -6.15 22.25 -0.93
CA ILE A 342 -5.90 23.40 -0.03
C ILE A 342 -4.83 24.31 -0.63
N LYS A 343 -3.73 23.77 -1.15
CA LYS A 343 -2.67 24.56 -1.78
C LYS A 343 -3.16 25.37 -2.98
N ASN A 344 -4.04 24.81 -3.77
CA ASN A 344 -4.62 25.52 -4.94
C ASN A 344 -5.55 26.67 -4.51
N CYS A 345 -6.25 26.51 -3.39
CA CYS A 345 -7.18 27.52 -2.86
C CYS A 345 -6.51 28.56 -1.96
N ASN A 346 -5.38 28.23 -1.34
CA ASN A 346 -4.67 29.10 -0.38
C ASN A 346 -3.21 29.30 -0.80
N LYS A 347 -2.90 30.48 -1.33
CA LYS A 347 -1.53 30.82 -1.80
C LYS A 347 -0.47 30.82 -0.70
N ASN A 348 -0.86 30.97 0.55
CA ASN A 348 0.06 30.94 1.71
C ASN A 348 0.36 29.51 2.18
N PHE A 349 -0.33 28.51 1.67
CA PHE A 349 -0.14 27.13 2.06
C PHE A 349 0.89 26.46 1.13
N ASN A 350 2.11 26.23 1.62
CA ASN A 350 3.24 25.77 0.82
C ASN A 350 3.40 24.25 0.75
N LEU A 351 2.67 23.49 1.57
CA LEU A 351 2.76 22.04 1.60
C LEU A 351 2.21 21.41 0.29
N SER A 352 2.96 20.50 -0.31
CA SER A 352 2.56 19.80 -1.53
C SER A 352 2.22 18.32 -1.30
N GLU A 353 2.87 17.70 -0.31
CA GLU A 353 2.64 16.30 0.08
C GLU A 353 2.56 16.23 1.61
N PRO A 354 1.56 15.54 2.17
CA PRO A 354 1.34 15.53 3.62
C PRO A 354 2.36 14.69 4.40
N PHE A 355 2.91 13.63 3.80
CA PHE A 355 3.76 12.64 4.45
C PHE A 355 5.09 12.50 3.72
N LYS A 356 6.21 12.70 4.44
CA LYS A 356 7.57 12.58 3.90
C LYS A 356 7.95 11.11 3.69
N ASN A 357 7.79 10.31 4.74
CA ASN A 357 8.03 8.88 4.72
C ASN A 357 6.76 8.12 5.07
N LEU A 358 6.54 7.00 4.41
CA LEU A 358 5.43 6.09 4.66
C LEU A 358 5.97 4.70 4.99
N PHE A 359 5.46 4.12 6.05
CA PHE A 359 5.69 2.71 6.39
C PHE A 359 4.34 1.98 6.37
N THR A 360 4.24 0.92 5.56
CA THR A 360 3.02 0.09 5.49
C THR A 360 3.20 -1.19 6.29
N GLN A 361 2.31 -1.40 7.25
CA GLN A 361 2.28 -2.60 8.08
C GLN A 361 1.75 -3.79 7.30
N GLY A 362 2.25 -5.01 7.63
CA GLY A 362 1.63 -6.27 7.23
C GLY A 362 0.35 -6.55 8.02
N MET A 363 -0.43 -7.50 7.54
CA MET A 363 -1.67 -7.93 8.18
C MET A 363 -1.41 -9.03 9.20
N VAL A 364 -2.23 -9.07 10.26
CA VAL A 364 -2.28 -10.23 11.16
C VAL A 364 -3.27 -11.23 10.58
N CYS A 365 -2.78 -12.41 10.22
CA CYS A 365 -3.53 -13.46 9.58
C CYS A 365 -3.80 -14.61 10.56
N HIS A 366 -4.91 -15.28 10.38
CA HIS A 366 -5.25 -16.49 11.13
C HIS A 366 -5.92 -17.52 10.21
N GLU A 367 -5.78 -18.79 10.55
CA GLU A 367 -6.52 -19.87 9.90
C GLU A 367 -8.02 -19.64 10.03
N SER A 368 -8.77 -20.03 9.02
CA SER A 368 -10.23 -20.03 9.05
C SER A 368 -10.77 -21.43 9.22
N TYR A 369 -11.88 -21.56 9.93
CA TYR A 369 -12.46 -22.86 10.31
C TYR A 369 -13.90 -22.98 9.81
N LYS A 370 -14.22 -24.14 9.25
CA LYS A 370 -15.58 -24.47 8.81
C LYS A 370 -16.03 -25.82 9.38
N ASP A 371 -17.31 -25.90 9.76
CA ASP A 371 -17.95 -27.16 10.08
C ASP A 371 -18.27 -27.98 8.80
N SER A 372 -18.84 -29.17 8.97
CA SER A 372 -19.23 -30.07 7.87
C SER A 372 -20.37 -29.51 7.00
N GLN A 373 -21.07 -28.49 7.45
CA GLN A 373 -22.15 -27.80 6.71
C GLN A 373 -21.64 -26.55 5.98
N GLY A 374 -20.34 -26.22 6.15
CA GLY A 374 -19.72 -25.05 5.51
C GLY A 374 -19.86 -23.75 6.32
N ASN A 375 -20.42 -23.77 7.52
CA ASN A 375 -20.53 -22.59 8.37
C ASN A 375 -19.18 -22.24 8.99
N TRP A 376 -18.88 -20.95 9.08
CA TRP A 376 -17.68 -20.45 9.75
C TRP A 376 -17.75 -20.62 11.26
N LEU A 377 -16.64 -21.04 11.87
CA LEU A 377 -16.47 -21.23 13.31
C LEU A 377 -15.43 -20.24 13.85
N TYR A 378 -15.63 -19.77 15.09
CA TYR A 378 -14.59 -19.02 15.80
C TYR A 378 -13.47 -19.94 16.29
N PRO A 379 -12.22 -19.44 16.44
CA PRO A 379 -11.09 -20.24 16.93
C PRO A 379 -11.33 -20.88 18.30
N ASP A 380 -12.10 -20.23 19.17
CA ASP A 380 -12.47 -20.74 20.50
C ASP A 380 -13.50 -21.87 20.47
N GLU A 381 -14.26 -22.03 19.39
CA GLU A 381 -15.18 -23.16 19.16
C GLU A 381 -14.45 -24.42 18.68
N VAL A 382 -13.17 -24.32 18.32
CA VAL A 382 -12.39 -25.40 17.70
C VAL A 382 -11.34 -25.94 18.68
N GLU A 383 -11.16 -27.26 18.65
CA GLU A 383 -10.12 -27.97 19.40
C GLU A 383 -9.20 -28.70 18.44
N LYS A 384 -7.90 -28.51 18.63
CA LYS A 384 -6.86 -29.21 17.88
C LYS A 384 -6.52 -30.52 18.60
N ILE A 385 -6.80 -31.65 17.97
CA ILE A 385 -6.50 -32.98 18.49
C ILE A 385 -5.05 -33.39 18.17
N ASP A 386 -4.60 -33.13 16.94
CA ASP A 386 -3.24 -33.38 16.49
C ASP A 386 -2.81 -32.36 15.40
N SER A 387 -1.67 -32.56 14.77
CA SER A 387 -1.14 -31.63 13.77
C SER A 387 -2.06 -31.38 12.56
N LYS A 388 -2.99 -32.28 12.27
CA LYS A 388 -3.87 -32.24 11.07
C LYS A 388 -5.36 -32.36 11.40
N ARG A 389 -5.71 -32.75 12.63
CA ARG A 389 -7.07 -33.03 13.02
C ARG A 389 -7.63 -31.97 13.96
N PHE A 390 -8.67 -31.32 13.50
CA PHE A 390 -9.42 -30.32 14.25
C PHE A 390 -10.87 -30.76 14.39
N VAL A 391 -11.46 -30.52 15.54
CA VAL A 391 -12.84 -30.85 15.85
C VAL A 391 -13.56 -29.68 16.51
N LYS A 392 -14.86 -29.61 16.35
CA LYS A 392 -15.71 -28.65 17.07
C LYS A 392 -15.82 -29.08 18.54
N LYS A 393 -15.62 -28.15 19.47
CA LYS A 393 -15.62 -28.47 20.91
C LYS A 393 -16.95 -29.03 21.40
N SER A 394 -18.08 -28.52 20.86
CA SER A 394 -19.42 -28.86 21.33
C SER A 394 -19.84 -30.31 21.06
N ASP A 395 -19.52 -30.82 19.88
CA ASP A 395 -20.03 -32.13 19.40
C ASP A 395 -18.95 -33.06 18.85
N LYS A 396 -17.68 -32.61 18.90
CA LYS A 396 -16.51 -33.35 18.37
C LYS A 396 -16.58 -33.65 16.86
N SER A 397 -17.47 -32.97 16.13
CA SER A 397 -17.57 -33.08 14.67
C SER A 397 -16.30 -32.55 13.99
N LYS A 398 -16.02 -33.06 12.77
CA LYS A 398 -14.84 -32.68 11.99
C LYS A 398 -14.90 -31.21 11.57
N VAL A 399 -13.77 -30.53 11.71
CA VAL A 399 -13.56 -29.14 11.26
C VAL A 399 -12.60 -29.13 10.08
N PHE A 400 -12.92 -28.33 9.06
CA PHE A 400 -12.07 -28.05 7.92
C PHE A 400 -11.30 -26.76 8.15
N VAL A 401 -9.99 -26.82 7.99
CA VAL A 401 -9.08 -25.68 8.22
C VAL A 401 -8.68 -25.08 6.87
N GLY A 402 -8.94 -23.80 6.71
CA GLY A 402 -8.48 -23.01 5.56
C GLY A 402 -7.07 -22.45 5.79
N PRO A 403 -6.44 -21.90 4.73
CA PRO A 403 -5.14 -21.27 4.85
C PRO A 403 -5.21 -20.02 5.76
N PRO A 404 -4.07 -19.59 6.33
CA PRO A 404 -4.00 -18.31 7.03
C PRO A 404 -4.37 -17.16 6.09
N GLU A 405 -5.31 -16.34 6.52
CA GLU A 405 -5.80 -15.18 5.78
C GLU A 405 -6.10 -14.04 6.76
N SER A 406 -6.25 -12.82 6.23
CA SER A 406 -6.57 -11.65 7.05
C SER A 406 -7.80 -11.88 7.91
N MET A 407 -7.70 -11.51 9.19
CA MET A 407 -8.79 -11.66 10.15
C MET A 407 -10.01 -10.84 9.74
N SER A 408 -11.19 -11.44 9.73
CA SER A 408 -12.45 -10.78 9.45
C SER A 408 -13.60 -11.35 10.28
N LYS A 409 -14.55 -10.50 10.68
CA LYS A 409 -15.77 -10.92 11.40
C LYS A 409 -16.63 -11.86 10.57
N SER A 410 -16.69 -11.67 9.25
CA SER A 410 -17.48 -12.50 8.34
C SER A 410 -16.98 -13.94 8.26
N LYS A 411 -15.68 -14.15 8.38
CA LYS A 411 -15.04 -15.49 8.40
C LYS A 411 -14.83 -16.05 9.79
N LYS A 412 -15.18 -15.28 10.82
CA LYS A 412 -15.02 -15.62 12.24
C LYS A 412 -13.60 -16.05 12.66
N ASN A 413 -12.58 -15.69 11.88
CA ASN A 413 -11.17 -16.03 12.16
C ASN A 413 -10.45 -14.94 12.99
N THR A 414 -11.20 -14.15 13.74
CA THR A 414 -10.68 -13.08 14.59
C THR A 414 -10.26 -13.58 15.97
N ILE A 415 -9.18 -13.01 16.48
CA ILE A 415 -8.74 -13.18 17.87
C ILE A 415 -9.08 -11.91 18.63
N ASP A 416 -9.75 -12.06 19.78
CA ASP A 416 -10.11 -10.93 20.62
C ASP A 416 -8.88 -10.40 21.39
N PRO A 417 -8.46 -9.14 21.15
CA PRO A 417 -7.32 -8.55 21.86
C PRO A 417 -7.51 -8.45 23.37
N GLU A 418 -8.73 -8.18 23.84
CA GLU A 418 -9.00 -8.03 25.29
C GLU A 418 -8.74 -9.35 26.04
N THR A 419 -9.19 -10.46 25.47
CA THR A 419 -8.93 -11.79 26.03
C THR A 419 -7.44 -12.10 26.08
N MET A 420 -6.69 -11.74 25.04
CA MET A 420 -5.24 -11.94 25.00
C MET A 420 -4.51 -11.06 26.02
N ILE A 421 -4.89 -9.79 26.14
CA ILE A 421 -4.32 -8.86 27.12
C ILE A 421 -4.63 -9.32 28.55
N LYS A 422 -5.84 -9.80 28.80
CA LYS A 422 -6.23 -10.33 30.13
C LYS A 422 -5.41 -11.56 30.53
N ASN A 423 -5.13 -12.44 29.58
CA ASN A 423 -4.45 -13.72 29.85
C ASN A 423 -2.92 -13.58 29.91
N TYR A 424 -2.33 -12.71 29.09
CA TYR A 424 -0.88 -12.64 28.89
C TYR A 424 -0.27 -11.25 29.14
N GLY A 425 -1.10 -10.21 29.25
CA GLY A 425 -0.68 -8.82 29.32
C GLY A 425 -0.37 -8.21 27.94
N ALA A 426 -0.51 -6.89 27.86
CA ALA A 426 -0.32 -6.15 26.62
C ALA A 426 1.12 -6.28 26.07
N ASP A 427 2.13 -6.30 26.96
CA ASP A 427 3.54 -6.41 26.56
C ASP A 427 3.85 -7.74 25.89
N ALA A 428 3.23 -8.85 26.30
CA ALA A 428 3.43 -10.16 25.67
C ALA A 428 2.84 -10.19 24.26
N VAL A 429 1.67 -9.60 24.07
CA VAL A 429 1.03 -9.47 22.74
C VAL A 429 1.89 -8.59 21.84
N ARG A 430 2.34 -7.42 22.31
CA ARG A 430 3.24 -6.52 21.58
C ARG A 430 4.54 -7.22 21.18
N TRP A 431 5.17 -7.92 22.12
CA TRP A 431 6.41 -8.66 21.89
C TRP A 431 6.25 -9.72 20.81
N PHE A 432 5.17 -10.50 20.86
CA PHE A 432 4.87 -11.52 19.85
C PHE A 432 4.69 -10.89 18.46
N ILE A 433 3.82 -9.88 18.32
CA ILE A 433 3.55 -9.22 17.04
C ILE A 433 4.83 -8.63 16.42
N LEU A 434 5.73 -8.09 17.24
CA LEU A 434 6.97 -7.47 16.77
C LEU A 434 8.13 -8.46 16.56
N SER A 435 7.99 -9.73 17.00
CA SER A 435 9.10 -10.70 16.99
C SER A 435 9.13 -11.61 15.77
N ASP A 436 7.97 -11.92 15.20
CA ASP A 436 7.83 -13.00 14.21
C ASP A 436 8.47 -12.64 12.87
N SER A 437 8.09 -11.50 12.31
CA SER A 437 8.48 -11.08 10.97
C SER A 437 8.84 -9.60 10.93
N PRO A 438 9.53 -9.12 9.86
CA PRO A 438 9.62 -7.69 9.59
C PRO A 438 8.22 -7.06 9.57
N PRO A 439 8.01 -5.87 10.16
CA PRO A 439 6.68 -5.29 10.34
C PRO A 439 5.90 -4.98 9.06
N ASP A 440 6.57 -4.97 7.89
CA ASP A 440 5.96 -4.82 6.56
C ASP A 440 5.44 -6.12 5.96
N LYS A 441 5.64 -7.25 6.64
CA LYS A 441 5.16 -8.58 6.22
C LYS A 441 3.96 -9.02 7.05
N ASP A 442 3.14 -9.85 6.42
CA ASP A 442 2.02 -10.48 7.12
C ASP A 442 2.51 -11.44 8.19
N ILE A 443 1.80 -11.48 9.32
CA ILE A 443 2.10 -12.28 10.49
C ILE A 443 1.00 -13.32 10.68
N GLN A 444 1.38 -14.58 10.85
CA GLN A 444 0.43 -15.60 11.25
C GLN A 444 0.28 -15.60 12.78
N TRP A 445 -0.95 -15.42 13.25
CA TRP A 445 -1.25 -15.51 14.67
C TRP A 445 -0.94 -16.89 15.25
N SER A 446 -0.30 -16.93 16.41
CA SER A 446 0.05 -18.15 17.12
C SER A 446 -0.15 -17.98 18.62
N ALA A 447 -1.09 -18.72 19.21
CA ALA A 447 -1.30 -18.71 20.66
C ALA A 447 -0.06 -19.19 21.43
N THR A 448 0.66 -20.19 20.93
CA THR A 448 1.90 -20.69 21.51
C THR A 448 3.03 -19.66 21.40
N GLY A 449 3.01 -18.82 20.36
CA GLY A 449 3.94 -17.71 20.20
C GLY A 449 3.75 -16.64 21.28
N VAL A 450 2.51 -16.25 21.56
CA VAL A 450 2.19 -15.30 22.65
C VAL A 450 2.58 -15.87 24.02
N GLU A 451 2.29 -17.16 24.25
CA GLU A 451 2.70 -17.84 25.51
C GLU A 451 4.22 -17.86 25.68
N ALA A 452 4.97 -18.13 24.61
CA ALA A 452 6.43 -18.12 24.63
C ALA A 452 6.98 -16.70 24.90
N ALA A 453 6.36 -15.67 24.30
CA ALA A 453 6.66 -14.28 24.58
C ALA A 453 6.45 -13.95 26.08
N ASN A 454 5.28 -14.30 26.63
CA ASN A 454 4.99 -14.09 28.04
C ASN A 454 6.01 -14.78 28.96
N LYS A 455 6.33 -16.06 28.71
CA LYS A 455 7.37 -16.79 29.47
C LYS A 455 8.74 -16.10 29.43
N PHE A 456 9.10 -15.52 28.31
CA PHE A 456 10.36 -14.76 28.21
C PHE A 456 10.30 -13.47 29.02
N LEU A 457 9.23 -12.70 28.92
CA LEU A 457 9.07 -11.45 29.68
C LEU A 457 9.04 -11.71 31.20
N GLN A 458 8.45 -12.82 31.66
CA GLN A 458 8.55 -13.25 33.05
C GLN A 458 9.99 -13.55 33.48
N LYS A 459 10.82 -14.16 32.60
CA LYS A 459 12.26 -14.36 32.89
C LYS A 459 13.00 -13.03 33.02
N ILE A 460 12.67 -12.03 32.19
CA ILE A 460 13.22 -10.67 32.30
C ILE A 460 12.85 -10.04 33.65
N TRP A 461 11.57 -10.11 34.04
CA TRP A 461 11.10 -9.61 35.32
C TRP A 461 11.87 -10.26 36.49
N ASN A 462 11.87 -11.59 36.55
CA ASN A 462 12.53 -12.34 37.61
C ASN A 462 14.04 -12.03 37.67
N PHE A 463 14.70 -11.88 36.53
CA PHE A 463 16.12 -11.52 36.49
C PHE A 463 16.37 -10.11 37.05
N ASN A 464 15.57 -9.13 36.68
CA ASN A 464 15.65 -7.78 37.25
C ASN A 464 15.39 -7.77 38.75
N TYR A 465 14.43 -8.56 39.23
CA TYR A 465 14.16 -8.73 40.65
C TYR A 465 15.38 -9.30 41.38
N LEU A 466 15.94 -10.39 40.89
CA LEU A 466 17.16 -11.01 41.48
C LEU A 466 18.32 -10.02 41.54
N VAL A 467 18.54 -9.22 40.51
CA VAL A 467 19.61 -8.20 40.50
C VAL A 467 19.29 -7.07 41.49
N SER A 468 18.04 -6.68 41.67
CA SER A 468 17.65 -5.60 42.59
C SER A 468 17.93 -5.91 44.06
N ILE A 469 17.92 -7.20 44.43
CA ILE A 469 18.19 -7.70 45.82
C ILE A 469 19.59 -8.28 46.00
N ARG A 470 20.41 -8.36 44.94
CA ARG A 470 21.74 -8.92 44.97
C ARG A 470 22.69 -8.01 45.74
N GLU A 471 23.43 -8.56 46.66
CA GLU A 471 24.51 -7.85 47.36
C GLU A 471 25.60 -7.41 46.38
N ASN A 472 26.16 -6.22 46.62
CA ASN A 472 27.26 -5.74 45.82
C ASN A 472 28.57 -6.46 46.20
N VAL A 473 29.32 -6.83 45.20
CA VAL A 473 30.63 -7.48 45.37
C VAL A 473 31.68 -6.68 44.60
N GLN A 474 32.91 -6.71 45.10
CA GLN A 474 34.04 -6.11 44.36
C GLN A 474 34.34 -6.98 43.13
N SER A 475 34.40 -6.36 41.96
CA SER A 475 34.71 -7.04 40.70
C SER A 475 36.07 -6.64 40.14
N ASP A 476 36.57 -7.49 39.24
CA ASP A 476 37.77 -7.18 38.45
C ASP A 476 37.39 -6.19 37.33
N LYS A 477 38.20 -5.15 37.19
CA LYS A 477 38.04 -4.12 36.16
C LYS A 477 38.02 -4.71 34.75
N VAL A 478 38.81 -5.75 34.48
CA VAL A 478 38.81 -6.42 33.17
C VAL A 478 37.47 -7.06 32.86
N ILE A 479 36.77 -7.66 33.84
CA ILE A 479 35.43 -8.25 33.68
C ILE A 479 34.39 -7.16 33.44
N GLU A 480 34.50 -6.04 34.16
CA GLU A 480 33.60 -4.88 33.99
C GLU A 480 33.71 -4.26 32.59
N ASP A 481 34.95 -4.00 32.15
CA ASP A 481 35.23 -3.41 30.84
C ASP A 481 34.75 -4.34 29.70
N LYS A 482 34.90 -5.65 29.86
CA LYS A 482 34.40 -6.64 28.92
C LYS A 482 32.88 -6.63 28.84
N LEU A 483 32.16 -6.65 29.98
CA LEU A 483 30.69 -6.54 29.99
C LEU A 483 30.25 -5.23 29.37
N PHE A 484 30.87 -4.11 29.73
CA PHE A 484 30.54 -2.80 29.17
C PHE A 484 30.67 -2.80 27.64
N ALA A 485 31.79 -3.30 27.11
CA ALA A 485 32.04 -3.34 25.68
C ALA A 485 31.00 -4.24 24.93
N GLU A 486 30.70 -5.42 25.48
CA GLU A 486 29.72 -6.34 24.91
C GLU A 486 28.33 -5.69 24.90
N ILE A 487 27.87 -5.13 26.02
CA ILE A 487 26.53 -4.50 26.10
C ILE A 487 26.46 -3.24 25.25
N ASN A 488 27.50 -2.38 25.24
CA ASN A 488 27.52 -1.20 24.39
C ASN A 488 27.36 -1.55 22.90
N SER A 489 28.02 -2.64 22.44
CA SER A 489 27.85 -3.14 21.08
C SER A 489 26.37 -3.52 20.75
N PHE A 490 25.68 -4.16 21.71
CA PHE A 490 24.25 -4.48 21.52
C PHE A 490 23.35 -3.26 21.63
N VAL A 491 23.64 -2.31 22.50
CA VAL A 491 22.89 -1.05 22.61
C VAL A 491 22.86 -0.35 21.26
N ILE A 492 24.00 -0.22 20.58
CA ILE A 492 24.10 0.39 19.25
C ILE A 492 23.28 -0.39 18.21
N LYS A 493 23.44 -1.72 18.15
CA LYS A 493 22.72 -2.58 17.21
C LYS A 493 21.20 -2.54 17.40
N ILE A 494 20.76 -2.48 18.66
CA ILE A 494 19.33 -2.38 19.00
C ILE A 494 18.79 -1.01 18.62
N ASP A 495 19.50 0.07 18.95
CA ASP A 495 19.16 1.43 18.57
C ASP A 495 18.98 1.57 17.05
N GLU A 496 19.94 1.08 16.27
CA GLU A 496 19.86 1.06 14.80
C GLU A 496 18.69 0.21 14.29
N ALA A 497 18.44 -0.95 14.89
CA ALA A 497 17.35 -1.81 14.48
C ALA A 497 15.98 -1.16 14.75
N ILE A 498 15.80 -0.53 15.92
CA ILE A 498 14.58 0.20 16.27
C ILE A 498 14.38 1.40 15.34
N SER A 499 15.42 2.20 15.10
CA SER A 499 15.38 3.37 14.23
C SER A 499 15.00 3.03 12.78
N GLN A 500 15.28 1.81 12.34
CA GLN A 500 14.95 1.29 11.00
C GLN A 500 13.69 0.43 10.98
N PHE A 501 12.87 0.43 12.03
CA PHE A 501 11.69 -0.43 12.19
C PHE A 501 11.94 -1.93 12.05
N ARG A 502 13.19 -2.40 12.26
CA ARG A 502 13.55 -3.82 12.27
C ARG A 502 13.35 -4.42 13.67
N PHE A 503 12.12 -4.38 14.18
CA PHE A 503 11.78 -4.77 15.54
C PHE A 503 12.08 -6.24 15.84
N ASN A 504 11.83 -7.14 14.89
CA ASN A 504 12.15 -8.55 15.01
C ASN A 504 13.66 -8.79 15.23
N VAL A 505 14.51 -7.99 14.57
CA VAL A 505 15.96 -8.04 14.75
C VAL A 505 16.35 -7.52 16.14
N SER A 506 15.73 -6.41 16.61
CA SER A 506 15.99 -5.90 17.95
C SER A 506 15.59 -6.91 19.04
N ILE A 507 14.46 -7.62 18.85
CA ILE A 507 14.02 -8.68 19.76
C ILE A 507 15.01 -9.84 19.79
N ALA A 508 15.54 -10.26 18.64
CA ALA A 508 16.59 -11.29 18.60
C ALA A 508 17.85 -10.87 19.37
N TYR A 509 18.20 -9.58 19.34
CA TYR A 509 19.31 -9.05 20.15
C TYR A 509 18.98 -9.05 21.65
N PHE A 510 17.75 -8.74 22.07
CA PHE A 510 17.35 -8.81 23.46
C PHE A 510 17.47 -10.24 24.04
N TYR A 511 17.15 -11.28 23.27
CA TYR A 511 17.39 -12.67 23.69
C TYR A 511 18.88 -12.96 23.91
N GLN A 512 19.77 -12.43 23.07
CA GLN A 512 21.22 -12.61 23.20
C GLN A 512 21.75 -11.85 24.42
N VAL A 513 21.33 -10.58 24.57
CA VAL A 513 21.73 -9.74 25.73
C VAL A 513 21.29 -10.36 27.05
N TYR A 514 20.07 -10.92 27.13
CA TYR A 514 19.63 -11.64 28.33
C TYR A 514 20.57 -12.79 28.70
N LYS A 515 21.02 -13.59 27.74
CA LYS A 515 21.97 -14.68 27.98
C LYS A 515 23.32 -14.16 28.48
N ILE A 516 23.83 -13.08 27.90
CA ILE A 516 25.07 -12.43 28.29
C ILE A 516 24.96 -11.92 29.74
N LEU A 517 23.94 -11.09 30.03
CA LEU A 517 23.73 -10.53 31.35
C LEU A 517 23.58 -11.62 32.42
N LYS A 518 22.88 -12.71 32.10
CA LYS A 518 22.73 -13.85 33.00
C LYS A 518 24.08 -14.55 33.26
N SER A 519 24.94 -14.73 32.26
CA SER A 519 26.24 -15.35 32.44
C SER A 519 27.16 -14.51 33.34
N TYR A 520 27.12 -13.18 33.21
CA TYR A 520 27.87 -12.30 34.10
C TYR A 520 27.30 -12.25 35.51
N TYR A 521 25.98 -12.37 35.70
CA TYR A 521 25.34 -12.47 37.02
C TYR A 521 25.90 -13.62 37.85
N GLU A 522 26.28 -14.72 37.22
CA GLU A 522 26.87 -15.91 37.84
C GLU A 522 28.37 -15.73 38.14
N THR A 523 29.00 -14.61 37.79
CA THR A 523 30.42 -14.29 38.05
C THR A 523 30.55 -13.32 39.22
N LYS A 524 31.81 -13.06 39.65
CA LYS A 524 32.13 -12.01 40.62
C LYS A 524 32.14 -10.63 39.96
N ILE A 525 30.99 -10.18 39.49
CA ILE A 525 30.82 -8.81 38.93
C ILE A 525 30.12 -7.92 39.95
N SER A 526 30.53 -6.64 40.03
CA SER A 526 29.84 -5.62 40.83
C SER A 526 28.38 -5.53 40.45
N ASN A 527 27.47 -5.50 41.43
CA ASN A 527 26.05 -5.36 41.18
C ASN A 527 25.73 -4.00 40.57
N ASP A 528 26.42 -2.92 40.96
CA ASP A 528 26.25 -1.58 40.42
C ASP A 528 26.56 -1.51 38.93
N VAL A 529 27.64 -2.19 38.50
CA VAL A 529 28.01 -2.29 37.08
C VAL A 529 26.96 -3.10 36.29
N LEU A 530 26.52 -4.22 36.87
CA LEU A 530 25.47 -5.05 36.25
C LEU A 530 24.16 -4.27 36.11
N MET A 531 23.71 -3.60 37.16
CA MET A 531 22.49 -2.75 37.16
C MET A 531 22.58 -1.65 36.13
N THR A 532 23.70 -0.94 36.02
CA THR A 532 23.91 0.13 35.05
C THR A 532 23.71 -0.36 33.62
N ASN A 533 24.23 -1.55 33.28
CA ASN A 533 24.07 -2.13 31.96
C ASN A 533 22.66 -2.64 31.72
N ILE A 534 21.99 -3.24 32.72
CA ILE A 534 20.59 -3.67 32.63
C ILE A 534 19.65 -2.48 32.40
N ILE A 535 19.88 -1.37 33.11
CA ILE A 535 19.07 -0.13 32.93
C ILE A 535 19.12 0.36 31.48
N LYS A 536 20.30 0.33 30.81
CA LYS A 536 20.39 0.68 29.39
C LYS A 536 19.51 -0.22 28.53
N ILE A 537 19.51 -1.51 28.78
CA ILE A 537 18.72 -2.49 28.02
C ILE A 537 17.22 -2.32 28.28
N MET A 538 16.81 -2.10 29.54
CA MET A 538 15.39 -1.87 29.85
C MET A 538 14.86 -0.59 29.21
N LYS A 539 15.67 0.45 29.09
CA LYS A 539 15.30 1.67 28.35
C LYS A 539 15.09 1.40 26.87
N LEU A 540 15.93 0.58 26.23
CA LEU A 540 15.77 0.17 24.84
C LEU A 540 14.57 -0.76 24.63
N MET A 541 14.20 -1.57 25.63
CA MET A 541 13.00 -2.43 25.58
C MET A 541 11.70 -1.63 25.73
N LYS A 542 11.73 -0.45 26.36
CA LYS A 542 10.53 0.32 26.70
C LYS A 542 9.57 0.60 25.52
N PRO A 543 10.01 0.93 24.30
CA PRO A 543 9.10 1.07 23.15
C PRO A 543 8.35 -0.23 22.81
N LEU A 544 8.91 -1.39 23.10
CA LEU A 544 8.32 -2.69 22.79
C LEU A 544 7.48 -3.22 23.95
N THR A 545 7.97 -3.09 25.18
CA THR A 545 7.38 -3.59 26.42
C THR A 545 7.23 -2.47 27.47
N PRO A 546 6.34 -1.48 27.25
CA PRO A 546 6.29 -0.27 28.06
C PRO A 546 5.99 -0.53 29.55
N HIS A 547 5.12 -1.48 29.88
CA HIS A 547 4.76 -1.79 31.27
C HIS A 547 5.91 -2.50 31.99
N LEU A 548 6.36 -3.63 31.47
CA LEU A 548 7.46 -4.40 32.06
C LEU A 548 8.72 -3.55 32.23
N SER A 549 9.11 -2.83 31.17
CA SER A 549 10.33 -2.02 31.20
C SER A 549 10.25 -0.90 32.22
N SER A 550 9.11 -0.22 32.35
CA SER A 550 8.92 0.82 33.35
C SER A 550 8.98 0.28 34.78
N GLU A 551 8.36 -0.85 35.04
CA GLU A 551 8.41 -1.50 36.36
C GLU A 551 9.83 -1.99 36.70
N CYS A 552 10.54 -2.60 35.74
CA CYS A 552 11.95 -3.00 35.94
C CYS A 552 12.84 -1.79 36.23
N LEU A 553 12.67 -0.69 35.48
CA LEU A 553 13.44 0.54 35.73
C LEU A 553 13.16 1.17 37.09
N SER A 554 11.90 1.13 37.53
CA SER A 554 11.49 1.57 38.88
C SER A 554 12.11 0.69 39.97
N LEU A 555 12.05 -0.64 39.80
CA LEU A 555 12.64 -1.62 40.70
C LEU A 555 14.18 -1.41 40.87
N LEU A 556 14.85 -1.08 39.76
CA LEU A 556 16.28 -0.77 39.74
C LEU A 556 16.60 0.68 40.14
N LYS A 557 15.62 1.45 40.66
CA LYS A 557 15.74 2.84 41.14
C LYS A 557 16.30 3.81 40.07
N CYS A 558 15.97 3.59 38.80
CA CYS A 558 16.38 4.46 37.70
C CYS A 558 15.67 5.81 37.77
N LYS A 559 16.41 6.92 37.90
CA LYS A 559 15.86 8.30 37.97
C LYS A 559 15.48 8.88 36.59
N THR A 560 15.94 8.26 35.52
CA THR A 560 15.79 8.79 34.16
C THR A 560 15.07 7.78 33.25
N ILE A 561 13.89 7.31 33.69
CA ILE A 561 13.11 6.25 33.03
C ILE A 561 12.73 6.62 31.58
N ASP A 562 12.46 7.90 31.31
CA ASP A 562 12.01 8.39 30.01
C ASP A 562 13.14 8.90 29.09
N LYS A 563 14.38 8.84 29.57
CA LYS A 563 15.53 9.23 28.73
C LYS A 563 16.08 8.01 27.99
N TRP A 564 16.29 8.17 26.67
CA TRP A 564 17.00 7.19 25.86
C TRP A 564 18.40 6.93 26.43
N PRO A 565 18.91 5.69 26.39
CA PRO A 565 20.23 5.40 26.95
C PRO A 565 21.33 6.08 26.13
N GLU A 566 22.30 6.65 26.84
CA GLU A 566 23.53 7.12 26.21
C GLU A 566 24.44 5.93 25.86
N PHE A 567 25.08 5.99 24.73
CA PHE A 567 26.02 5.00 24.25
C PHE A 567 27.17 5.63 23.48
N ASP A 568 28.31 5.00 23.54
CA ASP A 568 29.54 5.47 22.93
C ASP A 568 29.76 4.72 21.59
N ARG A 569 29.74 5.44 20.49
CA ARG A 569 29.98 4.90 19.15
C ARG A 569 31.46 4.75 18.85
N GLU A 570 32.34 5.47 19.55
CA GLU A 570 33.79 5.43 19.31
C GLU A 570 34.44 4.18 19.94
N ASN A 571 33.89 3.70 21.06
CA ASN A 571 34.33 2.46 21.74
C ASN A 571 33.56 1.21 21.24
N MET A 572 33.22 1.13 19.97
CA MET A 572 32.75 -0.13 19.40
C MET A 572 33.87 -1.18 19.46
N ILE A 573 33.50 -2.42 19.84
CA ILE A 573 34.33 -3.56 19.49
C ILE A 573 34.38 -3.59 17.96
N ASN A 574 35.46 -3.05 17.44
CA ASN A 574 35.70 -2.94 16.00
C ASN A 574 36.20 -4.29 15.44
N GLU A 575 35.64 -5.39 15.99
CA GLU A 575 36.02 -6.76 15.65
C GLU A 575 34.84 -7.51 15.04
N VAL A 576 35.14 -8.32 14.05
CA VAL A 576 34.17 -9.18 13.36
C VAL A 576 34.66 -10.62 13.37
N LYS A 577 33.72 -11.56 13.48
CA LYS A 577 34.01 -12.98 13.27
C LYS A 577 34.12 -13.23 11.77
N LEU A 578 35.31 -13.58 11.33
CA LEU A 578 35.62 -13.90 9.94
C LEU A 578 35.83 -15.41 9.81
N ALA A 579 35.07 -16.06 8.94
CA ALA A 579 35.23 -17.49 8.69
C ALA A 579 36.44 -17.73 7.76
N VAL A 580 37.34 -18.65 8.14
CA VAL A 580 38.46 -19.06 7.31
C VAL A 580 38.18 -20.42 6.71
N HIS A 581 38.04 -20.44 5.38
CA HIS A 581 37.79 -21.65 4.60
C HIS A 581 39.05 -22.08 3.85
N ILE A 582 39.22 -23.39 3.72
CA ILE A 582 40.17 -24.01 2.81
C ILE A 582 39.42 -24.96 1.89
N CYS A 583 39.47 -24.68 0.58
CA CYS A 583 38.73 -25.44 -0.45
C CYS A 583 37.22 -25.57 -0.08
N GLY A 584 36.61 -24.48 0.39
CA GLY A 584 35.18 -24.44 0.73
C GLY A 584 34.80 -25.02 2.10
N LYS A 585 35.75 -25.60 2.86
CA LYS A 585 35.46 -26.14 4.20
C LYS A 585 35.97 -25.16 5.27
N THR A 586 35.12 -24.80 6.24
CA THR A 586 35.48 -23.96 7.38
C THR A 586 36.57 -24.66 8.22
N ARG A 587 37.70 -24.00 8.41
CA ARG A 587 38.82 -24.50 9.21
C ARG A 587 39.04 -23.72 10.48
N ASP A 588 38.63 -22.44 10.48
CA ASP A 588 38.68 -21.60 11.66
C ASP A 588 37.64 -20.47 11.59
N ILE A 589 37.36 -19.86 12.73
CA ILE A 589 36.59 -18.60 12.83
C ILE A 589 37.45 -17.68 13.70
N ILE A 590 38.04 -16.67 13.09
CA ILE A 590 38.91 -15.72 13.75
C ILE A 590 38.15 -14.42 14.09
N LEU A 591 38.56 -13.78 15.19
CA LEU A 591 38.10 -12.47 15.58
C LEU A 591 39.13 -11.44 15.11
N VAL A 592 38.73 -10.55 14.22
CA VAL A 592 39.64 -9.56 13.62
C VAL A 592 38.98 -8.19 13.59
N LYS A 593 39.80 -7.14 13.57
CA LYS A 593 39.26 -5.78 13.40
C LYS A 593 38.39 -5.69 12.16
N LYS A 594 37.28 -4.95 12.27
CA LYS A 594 36.37 -4.68 11.16
C LYS A 594 37.11 -3.87 10.09
N ASP A 595 36.76 -4.13 8.85
CA ASP A 595 37.23 -3.39 7.69
C ASP A 595 38.70 -3.59 7.30
N LEU A 596 39.39 -4.57 7.89
CA LEU A 596 40.70 -4.97 7.40
C LEU A 596 40.65 -5.41 5.94
N ASN A 597 41.72 -5.14 5.21
CA ASN A 597 41.88 -5.59 3.83
C ASN A 597 42.37 -7.05 3.77
N GLU A 598 42.42 -7.62 2.57
CA GLU A 598 42.79 -9.03 2.36
C GLU A 598 44.20 -9.33 2.85
N ASN A 599 45.19 -8.43 2.65
CA ASN A 599 46.57 -8.64 3.07
C ASN A 599 46.69 -8.67 4.58
N GLU A 600 46.04 -7.74 5.27
CA GLU A 600 46.03 -7.69 6.75
C GLU A 600 45.40 -8.95 7.36
N ILE A 601 44.33 -9.45 6.74
CA ILE A 601 43.68 -10.69 7.14
C ILE A 601 44.59 -11.89 6.89
N ASN A 602 45.26 -11.94 5.76
CA ASN A 602 46.23 -13.00 5.43
C ASN A 602 47.38 -13.06 6.46
N GLU A 603 47.98 -11.92 6.79
CA GLU A 603 49.03 -11.85 7.82
C GLU A 603 48.53 -12.35 9.17
N TYR A 604 47.30 -11.92 9.58
CA TYR A 604 46.70 -12.36 10.83
C TYR A 604 46.48 -13.89 10.85
N ILE A 605 45.95 -14.46 9.75
CA ILE A 605 45.69 -15.90 9.64
C ILE A 605 46.99 -16.71 9.72
N LEU A 606 48.00 -16.29 8.98
CA LEU A 606 49.31 -16.97 9.00
C LEU A 606 50.00 -16.89 10.36
N LYS A 607 49.68 -15.89 11.19
CA LYS A 607 50.25 -15.71 12.51
C LYS A 607 49.45 -16.42 13.61
N PHE A 608 48.13 -16.40 13.57
CA PHE A 608 47.28 -16.76 14.72
C PHE A 608 46.18 -17.81 14.44
N SER A 609 45.83 -18.12 13.18
CA SER A 609 44.74 -19.04 12.90
C SER A 609 45.16 -20.51 12.90
N LYS A 610 44.26 -21.36 13.38
CA LYS A 610 44.38 -22.81 13.26
C LYS A 610 44.38 -23.30 11.81
N ALA A 611 43.82 -22.50 10.88
CA ALA A 611 43.79 -22.79 9.46
C ALA A 611 45.20 -22.76 8.82
N LYS A 612 46.17 -22.08 9.41
CA LYS A 612 47.57 -22.01 8.96
C LYS A 612 48.12 -23.38 8.54
N LYS A 613 47.94 -24.40 9.37
CA LYS A 613 48.40 -25.78 9.12
C LYS A 613 47.88 -26.39 7.80
N HIS A 614 46.80 -25.89 7.30
CA HIS A 614 46.20 -26.36 6.04
C HIS A 614 46.65 -25.52 4.84
N ILE A 615 47.01 -24.27 5.06
CA ILE A 615 47.56 -23.38 4.04
C ILE A 615 49.00 -23.79 3.72
N GLU A 616 49.80 -24.10 4.75
CA GLU A 616 51.23 -24.47 4.61
C GLU A 616 51.47 -25.85 3.98
N LYS A 617 50.41 -26.68 3.77
CA LYS A 617 50.50 -28.00 3.17
C LYS A 617 50.43 -28.02 1.65
N GLY A 618 50.20 -26.91 1.00
CA GLY A 618 50.11 -26.78 -0.44
C GLY A 618 50.29 -25.35 -0.91
N GLU A 619 50.17 -25.13 -2.20
CA GLU A 619 50.30 -23.80 -2.83
C GLU A 619 48.93 -23.14 -3.00
N ILE A 620 48.78 -21.87 -2.60
CA ILE A 620 47.55 -21.10 -2.75
C ILE A 620 47.39 -20.77 -4.24
N GLN A 621 46.40 -21.37 -4.88
CA GLN A 621 46.05 -21.10 -6.27
C GLN A 621 45.12 -19.86 -6.42
N LYS A 622 44.26 -19.63 -5.44
CA LYS A 622 43.32 -18.52 -5.45
C LYS A 622 42.80 -18.20 -4.05
N THR A 623 42.69 -16.91 -3.76
CA THR A 623 42.01 -16.41 -2.56
C THR A 623 40.67 -15.78 -2.95
N ILE A 624 39.60 -16.09 -2.23
CA ILE A 624 38.29 -15.47 -2.36
C ILE A 624 37.99 -14.77 -1.03
N PHE A 625 38.02 -13.45 -1.03
CA PHE A 625 37.80 -12.61 0.14
C PHE A 625 36.50 -11.84 0.06
N VAL A 626 35.64 -11.99 1.07
CA VAL A 626 34.45 -11.17 1.26
C VAL A 626 34.63 -10.44 2.59
N LYS A 627 34.86 -9.14 2.49
CA LYS A 627 35.18 -8.25 3.61
C LYS A 627 34.22 -8.45 4.79
N ASN A 628 34.75 -8.59 5.99
CA ASN A 628 34.03 -8.79 7.25
C ASN A 628 33.20 -10.08 7.36
N LYS A 629 33.35 -11.02 6.43
CA LYS A 629 32.56 -12.27 6.44
C LYS A 629 33.38 -13.53 6.32
N ILE A 630 34.14 -13.65 5.24
CA ILE A 630 34.79 -14.90 4.90
C ILE A 630 36.05 -14.67 4.07
N ILE A 631 37.03 -15.50 4.30
CA ILE A 631 38.16 -15.72 3.39
C ILE A 631 38.27 -17.21 3.07
N ASN A 632 38.40 -17.55 1.79
CA ASN A 632 38.51 -18.92 1.33
C ASN A 632 39.73 -19.09 0.44
N TYR A 633 40.66 -19.95 0.86
CA TYR A 633 41.84 -20.31 0.10
C TYR A 633 41.58 -21.59 -0.71
N ILE A 634 41.89 -21.55 -1.98
CA ILE A 634 41.95 -22.73 -2.83
C ILE A 634 43.40 -23.15 -2.87
N VAL A 635 43.70 -24.25 -2.20
CA VAL A 635 45.04 -24.79 -2.04
C VAL A 635 45.14 -26.11 -2.83
N LYS A 636 46.22 -26.27 -3.57
CA LYS A 636 46.51 -27.47 -4.37
C LYS A 636 47.72 -28.19 -3.76
#